data_632bb557c631c63972fc95b5231a7265
#
_entry.id   632bb557c631c63972fc95b5231a7265
#
_cell.length_a   1.000
_cell.length_b   1.000
_cell.length_c   1.000
_cell.angle_alpha   90.00
_cell.angle_beta   90.00
_cell.angle_gamma   90.00
#
_symmetry.space_group_name_H-M   'P 1'
#
loop_
_entity.id
_entity.type
_entity.pdbx_description
1 polymer ?
#
loop_
_entity_poly.entity_id
_entity_poly.type
_entity_poly.pdbx_seq_one_letter_code
_entity_poly.pdbx_strand_id
1 'polypeptide(L)'
;QKVMRRTFVIAIFIVLFILSTALMDSASSQDKPIVLKLGHAVAPEHPYHLGAVKYSELVAQRTKNKVKIDVYPSTQLGNERDMVEGLQLGTIDLVVTSTGPLGGFVPKMFIVDLPFLFRDREHAYKVLDGPIGRDLLDAFAAKGIKGLAFWENGFRQITNNVRPIEKPEDLKGIKIRTMENKVHLASFRAFGASPTPMAWSEVYTALQQKTIDAQENPIAIIYFQKIYEVQKYLALTG
;
A
#
# COMPACT_ATOMS: atom_id res chain seq x y z
N GLN A 1 17.96 -40.48 67.24
CA GLN A 1 17.44 -40.99 65.94
C GLN A 1 16.21 -40.27 65.45
N LYS A 2 15.21 -39.92 66.25
CA LYS A 2 14.00 -39.20 65.83
C LYS A 2 14.26 -37.76 65.38
N VAL A 3 15.21 -37.02 66.01
CA VAL A 3 15.56 -35.64 65.65
C VAL A 3 16.26 -35.59 64.30
N MET A 4 17.21 -36.53 64.05
CA MET A 4 17.95 -36.56 62.77
C MET A 4 17.05 -36.91 61.55
N ARG A 5 16.05 -37.76 61.76
CA ARG A 5 15.03 -38.04 60.70
C ARG A 5 14.14 -36.83 60.36
N ARG A 6 13.81 -36.01 61.37
CA ARG A 6 12.98 -34.76 61.10
C ARG A 6 13.78 -33.70 60.37
N THR A 7 15.08 -33.52 60.68
CA THR A 7 15.95 -32.58 59.97
C THR A 7 16.17 -33.00 58.52
N PHE A 8 16.29 -34.30 58.25
CA PHE A 8 16.50 -34.84 56.91
C PHE A 8 15.22 -34.65 56.03
N VAL A 9 14.04 -34.84 56.58
CA VAL A 9 12.76 -34.64 55.88
C VAL A 9 12.54 -33.15 55.55
N ILE A 10 12.87 -32.25 56.47
CA ILE A 10 12.75 -30.80 56.26
C ILE A 10 13.73 -30.35 55.16
N ALA A 11 14.96 -30.86 55.15
CA ALA A 11 15.94 -30.51 54.11
C ALA A 11 15.49 -30.96 52.71
N ILE A 12 14.85 -32.14 52.60
CA ILE A 12 14.31 -32.63 51.31
C ILE A 12 13.16 -31.75 50.84
N PHE A 13 12.26 -31.29 51.72
CA PHE A 13 11.17 -30.38 51.33
C PHE A 13 11.67 -29.01 50.92
N ILE A 14 12.71 -28.48 51.55
CA ILE A 14 13.34 -27.19 51.15
C ILE A 14 13.99 -27.31 49.78
N VAL A 15 14.73 -28.41 49.51
CA VAL A 15 15.36 -28.66 48.19
C VAL A 15 14.29 -28.83 47.08
N LEU A 16 13.21 -29.56 47.37
CA LEU A 16 12.08 -29.71 46.42
C LEU A 16 11.34 -28.38 46.15
N PHE A 17 11.20 -27.53 47.17
CA PHE A 17 10.59 -26.21 47.04
C PHE A 17 11.47 -25.24 46.23
N ILE A 18 12.81 -25.27 46.45
CA ILE A 18 13.78 -24.47 45.67
C ILE A 18 13.84 -24.97 44.23
N LEU A 19 13.77 -26.29 43.97
CA LEU A 19 13.71 -26.85 42.63
C LEU A 19 12.41 -26.47 41.89
N SER A 20 11.28 -26.42 42.62
CA SER A 20 9.98 -26.01 42.01
C SER A 20 9.92 -24.51 41.66
N THR A 21 10.57 -23.64 42.46
CA THR A 21 10.66 -22.21 42.12
C THR A 21 11.63 -21.95 40.96
N ALA A 22 12.72 -22.71 40.84
CA ALA A 22 13.66 -22.61 39.72
C ALA A 22 13.03 -23.09 38.38
N LEU A 23 12.05 -24.00 38.43
CA LEU A 23 11.31 -24.46 37.27
C LEU A 23 10.19 -23.50 36.85
N MET A 24 9.73 -22.61 37.73
CA MET A 24 8.73 -21.60 37.41
C MET A 24 9.33 -20.33 36.77
N ASP A 25 10.59 -20.01 36.98
CA ASP A 25 11.27 -18.88 36.35
C ASP A 25 11.62 -19.08 34.85
N SER A 26 11.44 -20.32 34.37
CA SER A 26 11.53 -20.63 32.92
C SER A 26 10.22 -20.40 32.17
N ALA A 27 9.21 -19.74 32.77
CA ALA A 27 8.08 -19.20 32.05
C ALA A 27 8.62 -18.08 31.12
N SER A 28 8.98 -18.49 29.91
CA SER A 28 9.40 -17.67 28.78
C SER A 28 8.74 -16.30 28.88
N SER A 29 9.51 -15.26 29.13
CA SER A 29 9.15 -13.90 28.79
C SER A 29 8.91 -13.92 27.28
N GLN A 30 7.69 -14.18 26.89
CA GLN A 30 7.28 -14.11 25.50
C GLN A 30 7.35 -12.63 25.16
N ASP A 31 8.46 -12.20 24.57
CA ASP A 31 8.64 -10.83 24.11
C ASP A 31 7.37 -10.42 23.35
N LYS A 32 6.74 -9.33 23.75
CA LYS A 32 5.54 -8.83 23.07
C LYS A 32 5.86 -8.67 21.60
N PRO A 33 4.99 -9.17 20.71
CA PRO A 33 5.25 -9.04 19.28
C PRO A 33 5.35 -7.56 18.88
N ILE A 34 6.27 -7.28 17.98
CA ILE A 34 6.30 -5.99 17.28
C ILE A 34 5.08 -5.95 16.38
N VAL A 35 4.24 -4.93 16.54
CA VAL A 35 3.05 -4.74 15.71
C VAL A 35 3.30 -3.56 14.77
N LEU A 36 3.23 -3.82 13.47
CA LEU A 36 3.42 -2.84 12.41
C LEU A 36 2.09 -2.49 11.75
N LYS A 37 1.91 -1.23 11.38
CA LYS A 37 0.72 -0.75 10.66
C LYS A 37 1.02 -0.69 9.16
N LEU A 38 0.20 -1.36 8.35
CA LEU A 38 0.25 -1.29 6.89
C LEU A 38 -1.02 -0.62 6.37
N GLY A 39 -0.87 0.54 5.71
CA GLY A 39 -1.99 1.26 5.10
C GLY A 39 -2.06 1.12 3.59
N HIS A 40 -3.28 1.17 3.04
CA HIS A 40 -3.54 1.34 1.61
C HIS A 40 -4.91 1.98 1.34
N ALA A 41 -5.11 2.48 0.11
CA ALA A 41 -6.27 3.31 -0.22
C ALA A 41 -7.46 2.53 -0.83
N VAL A 42 -7.31 1.24 -1.13
CA VAL A 42 -8.31 0.45 -1.87
C VAL A 42 -9.23 -0.35 -0.95
N ALA A 43 -10.37 -0.80 -1.49
CA ALA A 43 -11.35 -1.62 -0.77
C ALA A 43 -10.78 -3.01 -0.37
N PRO A 44 -11.37 -3.68 0.65
CA PRO A 44 -10.92 -4.99 1.12
C PRO A 44 -10.99 -6.10 0.07
N GLU A 45 -11.85 -5.99 -0.92
CA GLU A 45 -12.00 -6.98 -1.99
C GLU A 45 -10.93 -6.84 -3.07
N HIS A 46 -10.20 -5.73 -3.09
CA HIS A 46 -9.18 -5.46 -4.10
C HIS A 46 -7.95 -6.36 -3.92
N PRO A 47 -7.29 -6.81 -5.00
CA PRO A 47 -6.08 -7.64 -4.93
C PRO A 47 -4.96 -7.08 -4.05
N TYR A 48 -4.82 -5.77 -3.93
CA TYR A 48 -3.84 -5.16 -3.01
C TYR A 48 -4.11 -5.52 -1.56
N HIS A 49 -5.38 -5.48 -1.12
CA HIS A 49 -5.71 -5.87 0.24
C HIS A 49 -5.43 -7.35 0.47
N LEU A 50 -5.88 -8.21 -0.46
CA LEU A 50 -5.61 -9.65 -0.37
C LEU A 50 -4.11 -9.96 -0.32
N GLY A 51 -3.31 -9.24 -1.12
CA GLY A 51 -1.85 -9.34 -1.09
C GLY A 51 -1.25 -8.85 0.22
N ALA A 52 -1.76 -7.73 0.77
CA ALA A 52 -1.30 -7.18 2.05
C ALA A 52 -1.62 -8.11 3.23
N VAL A 53 -2.81 -8.72 3.24
CA VAL A 53 -3.20 -9.75 4.23
C VAL A 53 -2.27 -10.96 4.10
N LYS A 54 -2.03 -11.44 2.88
CA LYS A 54 -1.12 -12.57 2.65
C LYS A 54 0.31 -12.25 3.08
N TYR A 55 0.77 -11.04 2.82
CA TYR A 55 2.08 -10.56 3.31
C TYR A 55 2.15 -10.56 4.84
N SER A 56 1.11 -10.04 5.53
CA SER A 56 1.00 -10.06 6.99
C SER A 56 1.08 -11.49 7.55
N GLU A 57 0.33 -12.43 6.98
CA GLU A 57 0.36 -13.85 7.36
C GLU A 57 1.76 -14.45 7.23
N LEU A 58 2.42 -14.21 6.09
CA LEU A 58 3.75 -14.74 5.82
C LEU A 58 4.82 -14.15 6.75
N VAL A 59 4.71 -12.86 7.08
CA VAL A 59 5.61 -12.22 8.05
C VAL A 59 5.42 -12.84 9.43
N ALA A 60 4.17 -12.98 9.90
CA ALA A 60 3.88 -13.62 11.18
C ALA A 60 4.42 -15.05 11.23
N GLN A 61 4.19 -15.83 10.19
CA GLN A 61 4.68 -17.21 10.09
C GLN A 61 6.21 -17.29 10.12
N ARG A 62 6.89 -16.49 9.27
CA ARG A 62 8.36 -16.51 9.14
C ARG A 62 9.09 -15.97 10.36
N THR A 63 8.46 -15.08 11.10
CA THR A 63 9.01 -14.52 12.34
C THR A 63 8.56 -15.28 13.59
N LYS A 64 7.84 -16.40 13.44
CA LYS A 64 7.27 -17.17 14.56
C LYS A 64 6.41 -16.27 15.48
N ASN A 65 5.60 -15.41 14.88
CA ASN A 65 4.76 -14.39 15.53
C ASN A 65 5.51 -13.32 16.33
N LYS A 66 6.81 -13.13 16.12
CA LYS A 66 7.56 -12.02 16.72
C LYS A 66 7.21 -10.68 16.05
N VAL A 67 6.80 -10.68 14.77
CA VAL A 67 6.32 -9.51 14.06
C VAL A 67 4.91 -9.80 13.55
N LYS A 68 4.00 -8.85 13.76
CA LYS A 68 2.63 -8.85 13.23
C LYS A 68 2.42 -7.59 12.42
N ILE A 69 1.59 -7.67 11.39
CA ILE A 69 1.23 -6.51 10.56
C ILE A 69 -0.29 -6.38 10.59
N ASP A 70 -0.78 -5.26 11.10
CA ASP A 70 -2.19 -4.88 11.04
C ASP A 70 -2.43 -4.12 9.74
N VAL A 71 -3.38 -4.59 8.92
CA VAL A 71 -3.68 -4.03 7.60
C VAL A 71 -4.88 -3.09 7.69
N TYR A 72 -4.69 -1.85 7.25
CA TYR A 72 -5.68 -0.77 7.27
C TYR A 72 -6.07 -0.39 5.83
N PRO A 73 -7.20 -0.91 5.31
CA PRO A 73 -7.69 -0.60 3.96
C PRO A 73 -8.42 0.74 3.88
N SER A 74 -8.87 1.10 2.67
CA SER A 74 -9.84 2.17 2.41
C SER A 74 -9.48 3.52 3.04
N THR A 75 -8.23 3.93 2.93
CA THR A 75 -7.72 5.20 3.46
C THR A 75 -7.88 5.39 4.98
N GLN A 76 -8.03 4.32 5.75
CA GLN A 76 -8.17 4.41 7.22
C GLN A 76 -7.01 5.13 7.92
N LEU A 77 -5.82 5.11 7.32
CA LEU A 77 -4.63 5.82 7.82
C LEU A 77 -4.33 7.12 7.03
N GLY A 78 -5.30 7.64 6.29
CA GLY A 78 -5.15 8.80 5.41
C GLY A 78 -5.06 8.42 3.93
N ASN A 79 -5.00 9.44 3.05
CA ASN A 79 -4.79 9.23 1.62
C ASN A 79 -3.36 8.77 1.33
N GLU A 80 -3.08 8.42 0.08
CA GLU A 80 -1.78 7.89 -0.32
C GLU A 80 -0.61 8.81 0.06
N ARG A 81 -0.76 10.13 -0.15
CA ARG A 81 0.24 11.12 0.23
C ARG A 81 0.42 11.18 1.75
N ASP A 82 -0.69 11.24 2.51
CA ASP A 82 -0.67 11.30 3.97
C ASP A 82 0.03 10.07 4.57
N MET A 83 -0.23 8.89 3.99
CA MET A 83 0.42 7.65 4.43
C MET A 83 1.92 7.63 4.16
N VAL A 84 2.39 8.19 3.03
CA VAL A 84 3.83 8.30 2.74
C VAL A 84 4.51 9.31 3.68
N GLU A 85 3.85 10.42 3.99
CA GLU A 85 4.30 11.36 5.02
C GLU A 85 4.33 10.69 6.41
N GLY A 86 3.34 9.84 6.70
CA GLY A 86 3.30 9.02 7.92
C GLY A 86 4.48 8.06 8.06
N LEU A 87 4.97 7.46 6.94
CA LEU A 87 6.21 6.67 6.95
C LEU A 87 7.42 7.51 7.38
N GLN A 88 7.54 8.74 6.85
CA GLN A 88 8.65 9.63 7.20
C GLN A 88 8.62 10.07 8.67
N LEU A 89 7.42 10.23 9.23
CA LEU A 89 7.20 10.61 10.63
C LEU A 89 7.23 9.42 11.60
N GLY A 90 7.25 8.18 11.08
CA GLY A 90 7.21 6.96 11.89
C GLY A 90 5.86 6.68 12.56
N THR A 91 4.76 7.27 12.09
CA THR A 91 3.40 7.01 12.57
C THR A 91 2.74 5.83 11.86
N ILE A 92 3.25 5.47 10.69
CA ILE A 92 2.89 4.33 9.85
C ILE A 92 4.19 3.58 9.52
N ASP A 93 4.14 2.26 9.48
CA ASP A 93 5.32 1.43 9.27
C ASP A 93 5.46 0.92 7.83
N LEU A 94 4.33 0.66 7.16
CA LEU A 94 4.27 0.08 5.81
C LEU A 94 3.12 0.72 5.02
N VAL A 95 3.34 0.92 3.73
CA VAL A 95 2.31 1.44 2.81
C VAL A 95 2.36 0.68 1.49
N VAL A 96 1.18 0.31 0.97
CA VAL A 96 0.98 -0.06 -0.43
C VAL A 96 0.29 1.11 -1.11
N THR A 97 0.99 1.75 -2.05
CA THR A 97 0.53 2.97 -2.70
C THR A 97 0.85 2.96 -4.19
N SER A 98 0.11 3.75 -4.96
CA SER A 98 0.42 3.99 -6.36
C SER A 98 1.69 4.83 -6.53
N THR A 99 2.33 4.74 -7.70
CA THR A 99 3.53 5.55 -8.01
C THR A 99 3.22 7.03 -8.13
N GLY A 100 1.99 7.38 -8.49
CA GLY A 100 1.59 8.76 -8.79
C GLY A 100 2.01 9.79 -7.76
N PRO A 101 1.64 9.67 -6.47
CA PRO A 101 2.04 10.63 -5.45
C PRO A 101 3.54 10.59 -5.12
N LEU A 102 4.23 9.47 -5.41
CA LEU A 102 5.61 9.23 -5.00
C LEU A 102 6.62 10.15 -5.66
N GLY A 103 6.34 10.64 -6.87
CA GLY A 103 7.21 11.59 -7.58
C GLY A 103 7.40 12.92 -6.83
N GLY A 104 6.46 13.30 -5.96
CA GLY A 104 6.57 14.45 -5.07
C GLY A 104 7.62 14.27 -3.96
N PHE A 105 7.87 13.04 -3.54
CA PHE A 105 8.88 12.68 -2.54
C PHE A 105 10.23 12.33 -3.19
N VAL A 106 10.19 11.54 -4.25
CA VAL A 106 11.36 11.07 -5.01
C VAL A 106 11.15 11.37 -6.49
N PRO A 107 11.72 12.47 -7.03
CA PRO A 107 11.48 12.91 -8.41
C PRO A 107 11.78 11.86 -9.49
N LYS A 108 12.72 10.94 -9.25
CA LYS A 108 13.00 9.83 -10.17
C LYS A 108 11.74 8.98 -10.47
N MET A 109 10.80 8.90 -9.53
CA MET A 109 9.56 8.12 -9.70
C MET A 109 8.65 8.66 -10.81
N PHE A 110 8.77 9.92 -11.19
CA PHE A 110 7.99 10.45 -12.30
C PHE A 110 8.23 9.73 -13.64
N ILE A 111 9.35 9.03 -13.79
CA ILE A 111 9.65 8.32 -15.04
C ILE A 111 8.64 7.19 -15.30
N VAL A 112 8.20 6.48 -14.27
CA VAL A 112 7.27 5.35 -14.43
C VAL A 112 5.83 5.80 -14.68
N ASP A 113 5.55 7.09 -14.54
CA ASP A 113 4.24 7.69 -14.78
C ASP A 113 4.16 8.38 -16.17
N LEU A 114 5.21 8.27 -17.00
CA LEU A 114 5.17 8.75 -18.38
C LEU A 114 4.17 7.92 -19.21
N PRO A 115 3.30 8.56 -19.99
CA PRO A 115 2.35 7.85 -20.84
C PRO A 115 3.08 6.92 -21.82
N PHE A 116 2.52 5.72 -22.01
CA PHE A 116 2.99 4.74 -23.00
C PHE A 116 4.46 4.31 -22.84
N LEU A 117 5.06 4.49 -21.66
CA LEU A 117 6.43 4.08 -21.37
C LEU A 117 6.62 2.55 -21.50
N PHE A 118 5.66 1.80 -20.98
CA PHE A 118 5.69 0.34 -21.01
C PHE A 118 4.84 -0.19 -22.18
N ARG A 119 5.42 -1.06 -23.01
CA ARG A 119 4.73 -1.65 -24.16
C ARG A 119 3.63 -2.62 -23.77
N ASP A 120 3.89 -3.36 -22.70
CA ASP A 120 3.03 -4.42 -22.19
C ASP A 120 3.40 -4.73 -20.73
N ARG A 121 2.63 -5.60 -20.10
CA ARG A 121 2.80 -6.02 -18.71
C ARG A 121 4.15 -6.71 -18.47
N GLU A 122 4.56 -7.58 -19.38
CA GLU A 122 5.82 -8.31 -19.25
C GLU A 122 7.02 -7.35 -19.30
N HIS A 123 6.98 -6.36 -20.18
CA HIS A 123 8.00 -5.31 -20.23
C HIS A 123 8.06 -4.53 -18.91
N ALA A 124 6.90 -4.16 -18.34
CA ALA A 124 6.85 -3.46 -17.06
C ALA A 124 7.48 -4.30 -15.94
N TYR A 125 7.15 -5.59 -15.84
CA TYR A 125 7.74 -6.50 -14.85
C TYR A 125 9.24 -6.60 -15.01
N LYS A 126 9.71 -6.85 -16.24
CA LYS A 126 11.15 -6.99 -16.52
C LYS A 126 11.96 -5.76 -16.13
N VAL A 127 11.40 -4.56 -16.32
CA VAL A 127 12.05 -3.30 -15.95
C VAL A 127 11.99 -3.07 -14.44
N LEU A 128 10.81 -3.21 -13.83
CA LEU A 128 10.56 -2.82 -12.44
C LEU A 128 11.06 -3.86 -11.43
N ASP A 129 11.09 -5.14 -11.79
CA ASP A 129 11.72 -6.19 -10.97
C ASP A 129 13.23 -6.30 -11.20
N GLY A 130 13.75 -5.57 -12.19
CA GLY A 130 15.15 -5.53 -12.57
C GLY A 130 15.96 -4.42 -11.88
N PRO A 131 17.21 -4.20 -12.35
CA PRO A 131 18.10 -3.19 -11.75
C PRO A 131 17.55 -1.76 -11.78
N ILE A 132 16.79 -1.40 -12.82
CA ILE A 132 16.17 -0.07 -12.94
C ILE A 132 15.15 0.13 -11.81
N GLY A 133 14.26 -0.84 -11.61
CA GLY A 133 13.29 -0.76 -10.53
C GLY A 133 13.97 -0.76 -9.14
N ARG A 134 15.06 -1.50 -8.97
CA ARG A 134 15.84 -1.47 -7.73
C ARG A 134 16.45 -0.08 -7.47
N ASP A 135 17.03 0.57 -8.48
CA ASP A 135 17.57 1.94 -8.36
C ASP A 135 16.46 2.96 -7.98
N LEU A 136 15.25 2.78 -8.52
CA LEU A 136 14.09 3.59 -8.16
C LEU A 136 13.67 3.38 -6.70
N LEU A 137 13.60 2.14 -6.23
CA LEU A 137 13.25 1.80 -4.85
C LEU A 137 14.32 2.27 -3.86
N ASP A 138 15.59 2.15 -4.19
CA ASP A 138 16.70 2.57 -3.33
C ASP A 138 16.80 4.10 -3.20
N ALA A 139 16.27 4.86 -4.17
CA ALA A 139 16.21 6.32 -4.08
C ALA A 139 15.36 6.85 -2.91
N PHE A 140 14.45 6.04 -2.38
CA PHE A 140 13.65 6.38 -1.19
C PHE A 140 14.47 6.45 0.09
N ALA A 141 15.64 5.80 0.15
CA ALA A 141 16.51 5.82 1.33
C ALA A 141 16.87 7.25 1.76
N ALA A 142 17.07 8.17 0.81
CA ALA A 142 17.32 9.59 1.08
C ALA A 142 16.14 10.32 1.77
N LYS A 143 14.97 9.68 1.83
CA LYS A 143 13.76 10.18 2.49
C LYS A 143 13.43 9.42 3.78
N GLY A 144 14.34 8.56 4.26
CA GLY A 144 14.12 7.71 5.44
C GLY A 144 13.15 6.56 5.19
N ILE A 145 12.84 6.24 3.93
CA ILE A 145 11.91 5.19 3.54
C ILE A 145 12.68 4.06 2.84
N LYS A 146 12.32 2.82 3.10
CA LYS A 146 12.83 1.64 2.39
C LYS A 146 11.82 1.20 1.32
N GLY A 147 12.19 1.34 0.05
CA GLY A 147 11.45 0.73 -1.05
C GLY A 147 11.65 -0.80 -1.03
N LEU A 148 10.55 -1.55 -0.95
CA LEU A 148 10.60 -3.01 -0.82
C LEU A 148 10.46 -3.71 -2.18
N ALA A 149 9.36 -3.45 -2.88
CA ALA A 149 9.04 -4.07 -4.16
C ALA A 149 8.00 -3.23 -4.91
N PHE A 150 7.92 -3.43 -6.23
CA PHE A 150 6.77 -3.00 -7.01
C PHE A 150 5.68 -4.07 -6.98
N TRP A 151 4.42 -3.63 -6.89
CA TRP A 151 3.23 -4.45 -7.09
C TRP A 151 2.49 -3.93 -8.31
N GLU A 152 1.87 -4.82 -9.08
CA GLU A 152 1.14 -4.39 -10.26
C GLU A 152 -0.12 -3.60 -9.87
N ASN A 153 -0.23 -2.36 -10.35
CA ASN A 153 -1.48 -1.62 -10.37
C ASN A 153 -2.27 -1.94 -11.65
N GLY A 154 -1.60 -1.92 -12.79
CA GLY A 154 -2.15 -2.23 -14.11
C GLY A 154 -2.08 -1.04 -15.07
N PHE A 155 -2.42 -1.30 -16.34
CA PHE A 155 -2.55 -0.27 -17.35
C PHE A 155 -3.81 0.57 -17.10
N ARG A 156 -3.68 1.88 -17.24
CA ARG A 156 -4.71 2.84 -16.87
C ARG A 156 -5.67 3.09 -18.02
N GLN A 157 -6.94 3.09 -17.73
CA GLN A 157 -8.05 3.27 -18.65
C GLN A 157 -8.86 4.49 -18.23
N ILE A 158 -9.51 5.16 -19.17
CA ILE A 158 -10.28 6.38 -18.90
C ILE A 158 -11.75 6.04 -18.75
N THR A 159 -12.40 6.51 -17.68
CA THR A 159 -13.87 6.54 -17.58
C THR A 159 -14.37 7.97 -17.62
N ASN A 160 -15.55 8.19 -18.21
CA ASN A 160 -16.16 9.53 -18.26
C ASN A 160 -17.69 9.49 -18.44
N ASN A 161 -18.33 10.65 -18.26
CA ASN A 161 -19.77 10.83 -18.42
C ASN A 161 -20.16 11.68 -19.65
N VAL A 162 -19.19 12.14 -20.45
CA VAL A 162 -19.43 13.13 -21.50
C VAL A 162 -19.68 12.45 -22.85
N ARG A 163 -18.73 11.62 -23.33
CA ARG A 163 -18.78 10.98 -24.65
C ARG A 163 -17.82 9.79 -24.73
N PRO A 164 -17.98 8.89 -25.71
CA PRO A 164 -16.95 7.93 -26.07
C PRO A 164 -15.62 8.63 -26.37
N ILE A 165 -14.50 8.00 -26.01
CA ILE A 165 -13.14 8.47 -26.31
C ILE A 165 -12.49 7.42 -27.19
N GLU A 166 -12.24 7.74 -28.46
CA GLU A 166 -11.61 6.87 -29.45
C GLU A 166 -10.22 7.40 -29.86
N LYS A 167 -9.98 8.70 -29.67
CA LYS A 167 -8.73 9.38 -29.99
C LYS A 167 -8.44 10.50 -29.00
N PRO A 168 -7.19 10.98 -28.91
CA PRO A 168 -6.82 12.01 -27.92
C PRO A 168 -7.64 13.29 -27.98
N GLU A 169 -8.07 13.71 -29.19
CA GLU A 169 -8.86 14.93 -29.40
C GLU A 169 -10.23 14.86 -28.72
N ASP A 170 -10.76 13.67 -28.48
CA ASP A 170 -12.03 13.47 -27.78
C ASP A 170 -11.95 13.85 -26.30
N LEU A 171 -10.74 13.97 -25.75
CA LEU A 171 -10.50 14.47 -24.39
C LEU A 171 -10.65 15.98 -24.24
N LYS A 172 -10.74 16.72 -25.36
CA LYS A 172 -10.79 18.18 -25.34
C LYS A 172 -11.91 18.70 -24.44
N GLY A 173 -11.53 19.50 -23.44
CA GLY A 173 -12.44 20.17 -22.51
C GLY A 173 -13.03 19.27 -21.42
N ILE A 174 -12.73 17.96 -21.40
CA ILE A 174 -13.18 17.05 -20.34
C ILE A 174 -12.44 17.37 -19.05
N LYS A 175 -13.17 17.60 -17.96
CA LYS A 175 -12.61 17.77 -16.61
C LYS A 175 -12.23 16.39 -16.06
N ILE A 176 -10.96 16.06 -16.16
CA ILE A 176 -10.47 14.76 -15.70
C ILE A 176 -9.73 14.87 -14.38
N ARG A 177 -10.08 14.01 -13.44
CA ARG A 177 -9.27 13.86 -12.22
C ARG A 177 -8.00 13.09 -12.53
N THR A 178 -6.89 13.57 -12.01
CA THR A 178 -5.62 12.84 -11.97
C THR A 178 -5.17 12.64 -10.53
N MET A 179 -4.18 11.76 -10.33
CA MET A 179 -3.43 11.77 -9.07
C MET A 179 -2.65 13.10 -8.94
N GLU A 180 -2.16 13.39 -7.74
CA GLU A 180 -1.31 14.54 -7.44
C GLU A 180 0.09 14.36 -8.07
N ASN A 181 0.14 14.40 -9.40
CA ASN A 181 1.30 14.06 -10.21
C ASN A 181 1.44 15.06 -11.37
N LYS A 182 2.58 15.75 -11.43
CA LYS A 182 2.82 16.76 -12.48
C LYS A 182 2.92 16.17 -13.88
N VAL A 183 3.36 14.91 -14.01
CA VAL A 183 3.43 14.22 -15.32
C VAL A 183 2.02 13.93 -15.81
N HIS A 184 1.14 13.39 -14.99
CA HIS A 184 -0.27 13.16 -15.34
C HIS A 184 -0.96 14.47 -15.72
N LEU A 185 -0.78 15.53 -14.93
CA LEU A 185 -1.33 16.85 -15.25
C LEU A 185 -0.84 17.37 -16.61
N ALA A 186 0.46 17.27 -16.89
CA ALA A 186 1.03 17.72 -18.15
C ALA A 186 0.51 16.90 -19.34
N SER A 187 0.44 15.58 -19.18
CA SER A 187 -0.02 14.65 -20.22
C SER A 187 -1.48 14.93 -20.61
N PHE A 188 -2.38 15.01 -19.63
CA PHE A 188 -3.78 15.27 -19.93
C PHE A 188 -4.04 16.68 -20.48
N ARG A 189 -3.25 17.68 -20.07
CA ARG A 189 -3.28 19.01 -20.73
C ARG A 189 -2.83 18.92 -22.18
N ALA A 190 -1.80 18.16 -22.49
CA ALA A 190 -1.32 17.96 -23.86
C ALA A 190 -2.36 17.26 -24.73
N PHE A 191 -3.19 16.38 -24.16
CA PHE A 191 -4.34 15.76 -24.83
C PHE A 191 -5.58 16.69 -24.93
N GLY A 192 -5.48 17.94 -24.43
CA GLY A 192 -6.57 18.94 -24.50
C GLY A 192 -7.62 18.82 -23.40
N ALA A 193 -7.44 17.94 -22.42
CA ALA A 193 -8.31 17.84 -21.25
C ALA A 193 -8.03 18.95 -20.23
N SER A 194 -8.93 19.07 -19.25
CA SER A 194 -8.81 19.96 -18.09
C SER A 194 -8.52 19.13 -16.83
N PRO A 195 -7.26 18.74 -16.56
CA PRO A 195 -6.94 17.87 -15.45
C PRO A 195 -6.95 18.62 -14.12
N THR A 196 -7.51 17.96 -13.08
CA THR A 196 -7.54 18.44 -11.70
C THR A 196 -6.92 17.37 -10.80
N PRO A 197 -5.86 17.68 -10.02
CA PRO A 197 -5.33 16.75 -9.05
C PRO A 197 -6.29 16.63 -7.87
N MET A 198 -6.50 15.39 -7.39
CA MET A 198 -7.42 15.13 -6.29
C MET A 198 -7.05 13.83 -5.58
N ALA A 199 -7.14 13.81 -4.25
CA ALA A 199 -6.95 12.62 -3.45
C ALA A 199 -7.98 11.53 -3.78
N TRP A 200 -7.61 10.25 -3.62
CA TRP A 200 -8.45 9.13 -4.05
C TRP A 200 -9.80 9.09 -3.33
N SER A 201 -9.83 9.39 -2.03
CA SER A 201 -11.06 9.37 -1.23
C SER A 201 -12.16 10.32 -1.71
N GLU A 202 -11.82 11.34 -2.49
CA GLU A 202 -12.74 12.36 -2.97
C GLU A 202 -13.36 12.01 -4.34
N VAL A 203 -12.70 11.09 -5.09
CA VAL A 203 -12.99 10.88 -6.53
C VAL A 203 -14.40 10.39 -6.77
N TYR A 204 -14.88 9.38 -6.05
CA TYR A 204 -16.23 8.83 -6.25
C TYR A 204 -17.30 9.92 -6.06
N THR A 205 -17.21 10.68 -4.98
CA THR A 205 -18.14 11.77 -4.67
C THR A 205 -18.07 12.89 -5.71
N ALA A 206 -16.88 13.26 -6.15
CA ALA A 206 -16.69 14.29 -7.17
C ALA A 206 -17.29 13.87 -8.53
N LEU A 207 -17.16 12.60 -8.93
CA LEU A 207 -17.81 12.03 -10.12
C LEU A 207 -19.33 12.00 -9.97
N GLN A 208 -19.85 11.58 -8.82
CA GLN A 208 -21.27 11.53 -8.52
C GLN A 208 -21.91 12.92 -8.56
N GLN A 209 -21.22 13.91 -8.00
CA GLN A 209 -21.66 15.32 -7.98
C GLN A 209 -21.37 16.05 -9.30
N LYS A 210 -20.70 15.40 -10.27
CA LYS A 210 -20.34 15.97 -11.58
C LYS A 210 -19.43 17.22 -11.48
N THR A 211 -18.66 17.35 -10.41
CA THR A 211 -17.62 18.38 -10.29
C THR A 211 -16.45 18.09 -11.20
N ILE A 212 -16.21 16.80 -11.47
CA ILE A 212 -15.35 16.27 -12.52
C ILE A 212 -16.15 15.35 -13.45
N ASP A 213 -15.73 15.26 -14.70
CA ASP A 213 -16.41 14.46 -15.74
C ASP A 213 -15.81 13.06 -15.87
N ALA A 214 -14.53 12.90 -15.54
CA ALA A 214 -13.72 11.74 -15.85
C ALA A 214 -12.68 11.45 -14.77
N GLN A 215 -12.21 10.22 -14.77
CA GLN A 215 -11.04 9.76 -14.07
C GLN A 215 -10.29 8.70 -14.89
N GLU A 216 -9.08 8.33 -14.51
CA GLU A 216 -8.32 7.25 -15.12
C GLU A 216 -7.72 6.34 -14.06
N ASN A 217 -7.85 5.04 -14.25
CA ASN A 217 -7.35 3.99 -13.37
C ASN A 217 -7.32 2.64 -14.09
N PRO A 218 -6.58 1.66 -13.57
CA PRO A 218 -6.68 0.28 -14.01
C PRO A 218 -8.09 -0.30 -13.80
N ILE A 219 -8.45 -1.29 -14.61
CA ILE A 219 -9.77 -1.95 -14.58
C ILE A 219 -10.12 -2.48 -13.19
N ALA A 220 -9.15 -3.05 -12.47
CA ALA A 220 -9.38 -3.56 -11.12
C ALA A 220 -9.85 -2.44 -10.16
N ILE A 221 -9.21 -1.26 -10.21
CA ILE A 221 -9.62 -0.11 -9.41
C ILE A 221 -11.03 0.34 -9.81
N ILE A 222 -11.30 0.48 -11.13
CA ILE A 222 -12.62 0.89 -11.64
C ILE A 222 -13.72 -0.07 -11.14
N TYR A 223 -13.45 -1.37 -11.16
CA TYR A 223 -14.39 -2.40 -10.76
C TYR A 223 -14.60 -2.45 -9.25
N PHE A 224 -13.55 -2.67 -8.46
CA PHE A 224 -13.67 -2.85 -7.01
C PHE A 224 -14.06 -1.58 -6.25
N GLN A 225 -13.79 -0.40 -6.83
CA GLN A 225 -14.25 0.89 -6.27
C GLN A 225 -15.58 1.35 -6.88
N LYS A 226 -16.23 0.48 -7.67
CA LYS A 226 -17.55 0.71 -8.26
C LYS A 226 -17.68 2.00 -9.07
N ILE A 227 -16.58 2.45 -9.68
CA ILE A 227 -16.57 3.69 -10.49
C ILE A 227 -17.60 3.62 -11.62
N TYR A 228 -17.91 2.41 -12.13
CA TYR A 228 -18.93 2.18 -13.15
C TYR A 228 -20.36 2.58 -12.72
N GLU A 229 -20.63 2.72 -11.42
CA GLU A 229 -21.94 3.22 -10.95
C GLU A 229 -22.14 4.71 -11.22
N VAL A 230 -21.05 5.46 -11.33
CA VAL A 230 -21.05 6.93 -11.52
C VAL A 230 -20.40 7.37 -12.84
N GLN A 231 -19.98 6.43 -13.69
CA GLN A 231 -19.35 6.70 -15.00
C GLN A 231 -20.02 5.89 -16.11
N LYS A 232 -20.30 6.56 -17.22
CA LYS A 232 -21.09 6.03 -18.33
C LYS A 232 -20.26 5.34 -19.41
N TYR A 233 -19.06 5.86 -19.69
CA TYR A 233 -18.19 5.41 -20.77
C TYR A 233 -16.87 4.92 -20.20
N LEU A 234 -16.32 3.89 -20.82
CA LEU A 234 -14.97 3.37 -20.59
C LEU A 234 -14.21 3.36 -21.92
N ALA A 235 -13.04 3.94 -21.94
CA ALA A 235 -12.11 3.87 -23.06
C ALA A 235 -10.87 3.07 -22.63
N LEU A 236 -10.53 2.04 -23.39
CA LEU A 236 -9.32 1.24 -23.21
C LEU A 236 -8.17 1.95 -23.92
N THR A 237 -7.30 2.61 -23.15
CA THR A 237 -6.27 3.53 -23.68
C THR A 237 -4.85 3.08 -23.40
N GLY A 238 -4.65 2.06 -22.57
CA GLY A 238 -3.33 1.60 -22.13
C GLY A 238 -2.91 0.27 -22.64
#